data_84009ef5a3bca8912b0f219e1f70c871
#
_entry.id   84009ef5a3bca8912b0f219e1f70c871
#
_cell.length_a   1.000
_cell.length_b   1.000
_cell.length_c   1.000
_cell.angle_alpha   90.00
_cell.angle_beta   90.00
_cell.angle_gamma   90.00
#
_symmetry.space_group_name_H-M   'P 1'
#
loop_
_entity.id
_entity.type
_entity.pdbx_description
1 polymer ?
#
loop_
_entity_poly.entity_id
_entity_poly.type
_entity_poly.pdbx_seq_one_letter_code
_entity_poly.pdbx_strand_id
1 'polypeptide(L)'
;MVLLIAGYALSKAQALDWCKNRGIDPPKSCITAYVYRWLRGRGIPTLLHACSYNGRDIFLFTTHRKTALDQTRTHYKPFTEDERALRIKEQLGLNDVEFVTVSGAYRMWGVE
;
A
#
# COMPACT_ATOMS: atom_id res chain seq x y z
N MET A 1 4.79 19.32 6.14
CA MET A 1 5.21 18.38 5.09
C MET A 1 4.17 17.29 4.93
N VAL A 2 3.78 17.01 3.72
CA VAL A 2 2.78 16.00 3.42
C VAL A 2 3.43 14.86 2.66
N LEU A 3 3.19 13.63 3.09
CA LEU A 3 3.61 12.44 2.36
C LEU A 3 2.44 11.93 1.54
N LEU A 4 2.69 11.72 0.26
CA LEU A 4 1.72 11.12 -0.65
C LEU A 4 2.20 9.72 -1.01
N ILE A 5 1.33 8.76 -0.91
CA ILE A 5 1.62 7.42 -1.41
C ILE A 5 0.45 6.96 -2.28
N ALA A 6 0.76 6.12 -3.24
CA ALA A 6 -0.25 5.54 -4.11
C ALA A 6 0.03 4.07 -4.32
N GLY A 7 -1.01 3.32 -4.58
CA GLY A 7 -0.89 1.90 -4.81
C GLY A 7 -2.24 1.22 -4.79
N TYR A 8 -2.23 -0.07 -4.53
CA TYR A 8 -3.42 -0.90 -4.59
C TYR A 8 -4.00 -1.12 -3.21
N ALA A 9 -5.27 -0.77 -3.06
CA ALA A 9 -5.98 -0.80 -1.79
C ALA A 9 -6.67 -2.15 -1.58
N LEU A 10 -6.45 -2.74 -0.42
CA LEU A 10 -7.09 -3.97 0.00
C LEU A 10 -7.77 -3.75 1.34
N SER A 11 -8.93 -4.40 1.53
CA SER A 11 -9.52 -4.49 2.85
C SER A 11 -8.69 -5.46 3.69
N LYS A 12 -8.93 -5.49 5.00
CA LYS A 12 -8.24 -6.44 5.87
C LYS A 12 -8.50 -7.88 5.43
N ALA A 13 -9.74 -8.19 5.07
CA ALA A 13 -10.11 -9.52 4.61
C ALA A 13 -9.37 -9.88 3.32
N GLN A 14 -9.27 -8.95 2.37
CA GLN A 14 -8.55 -9.17 1.14
C GLN A 14 -7.06 -9.37 1.39
N ALA A 15 -6.48 -8.59 2.31
CA ALA A 15 -5.06 -8.72 2.66
C ALA A 15 -4.78 -10.08 3.29
N LEU A 16 -5.64 -10.56 4.16
CA LEU A 16 -5.49 -11.88 4.79
C LEU A 16 -5.64 -13.01 3.78
N ASP A 17 -6.59 -12.89 2.86
CA ASP A 17 -6.75 -13.87 1.78
C ASP A 17 -5.52 -13.89 0.87
N TRP A 18 -4.98 -12.73 0.57
CA TRP A 18 -3.76 -12.62 -0.22
C TRP A 18 -2.60 -13.35 0.45
N CYS A 19 -2.46 -13.16 1.77
CA CYS A 19 -1.44 -13.86 2.55
C CYS A 19 -1.65 -15.37 2.54
N LYS A 20 -2.88 -15.79 2.78
CA LYS A 20 -3.22 -17.22 2.83
C LYS A 20 -2.86 -17.93 1.53
N ASN A 21 -3.16 -17.29 0.39
CA ASN A 21 -2.89 -17.87 -0.91
C ASN A 21 -1.39 -18.03 -1.20
N ARG A 22 -0.54 -17.39 -0.40
CA ARG A 22 0.92 -17.43 -0.56
C ARG A 22 1.63 -18.12 0.59
N GLY A 23 0.86 -18.78 1.45
CA GLY A 23 1.44 -19.50 2.58
C GLY A 23 1.95 -18.60 3.69
N ILE A 24 1.47 -17.36 3.75
CA ILE A 24 1.80 -16.42 4.82
C ILE A 24 0.69 -16.49 5.88
N ASP A 25 1.06 -16.75 7.12
CA ASP A 25 0.11 -16.84 8.24
C ASP A 25 0.49 -15.83 9.32
N PRO A 26 0.19 -14.54 9.11
CA PRO A 26 0.58 -13.52 10.07
C PRO A 26 -0.38 -13.43 11.23
N PRO A 27 0.11 -13.09 12.44
CA PRO A 27 -0.77 -12.64 13.51
C PRO A 27 -1.51 -11.40 13.04
N LYS A 28 -2.75 -11.21 13.50
CA LYS A 28 -3.58 -10.08 13.06
C LYS A 28 -2.92 -8.71 13.27
N SER A 29 -2.05 -8.60 14.27
CA SER A 29 -1.36 -7.35 14.59
C SER A 29 -0.07 -7.13 13.82
N CYS A 30 0.39 -8.11 13.01
CA CYS A 30 1.68 -8.06 12.36
C CYS A 30 1.62 -8.37 10.87
N ILE A 31 0.49 -8.10 10.25
CA ILE A 31 0.29 -8.41 8.82
C ILE A 31 1.35 -7.72 7.95
N THR A 32 1.57 -6.43 8.16
CA THR A 32 2.50 -5.66 7.32
C THR A 32 3.93 -6.17 7.44
N ALA A 33 4.37 -6.55 8.63
CA ALA A 33 5.73 -7.05 8.84
C ALA A 33 5.97 -8.39 8.14
N TYR A 34 5.00 -9.29 8.22
CA TYR A 34 5.09 -10.60 7.57
C TYR A 34 5.08 -10.47 6.05
N VAL A 35 4.22 -9.60 5.53
CA VAL A 35 4.15 -9.34 4.10
C VAL A 35 5.47 -8.71 3.62
N TYR A 36 6.03 -7.79 4.38
CA TYR A 36 7.30 -7.16 4.03
C TYR A 36 8.42 -8.19 3.86
N ARG A 37 8.53 -9.14 4.78
CA ARG A 37 9.53 -10.19 4.69
C ARG A 37 9.36 -11.03 3.43
N TRP A 38 8.11 -11.37 3.12
CA TRP A 38 7.79 -12.15 1.93
C TRP A 38 8.17 -11.39 0.66
N LEU A 39 7.80 -10.12 0.58
CA LEU A 39 8.11 -9.25 -0.55
C LEU A 39 9.62 -9.10 -0.74
N ARG A 40 10.33 -8.87 0.34
CA ARG A 40 11.77 -8.70 0.31
C ARG A 40 12.47 -9.97 -0.17
N GLY A 41 12.03 -11.12 0.28
CA GLY A 41 12.59 -12.40 -0.15
C GLY A 41 12.41 -12.68 -1.63
N ARG A 42 11.43 -12.04 -2.26
CA ARG A 42 11.16 -12.21 -3.69
C ARG A 42 11.62 -11.03 -4.54
N GLY A 43 12.20 -10.02 -3.92
CA GLY A 43 12.69 -8.85 -4.66
C GLY A 43 11.59 -8.00 -5.28
N ILE A 44 10.37 -8.02 -4.73
CA ILE A 44 9.28 -7.19 -5.23
C ILE A 44 9.38 -5.81 -4.59
N PRO A 45 9.50 -4.73 -5.38
CA PRO A 45 9.78 -3.39 -4.85
C PRO A 45 8.52 -2.67 -4.41
N THR A 46 7.85 -3.20 -3.40
CA THR A 46 6.67 -2.57 -2.81
C THR A 46 6.62 -2.85 -1.32
N LEU A 47 5.82 -2.07 -0.62
CA LEU A 47 5.57 -2.25 0.81
C LEU A 47 4.06 -2.25 1.04
N LEU A 48 3.63 -2.97 2.05
CA LEU A 48 2.23 -2.94 2.48
C LEU A 48 2.11 -1.99 3.66
N HIS A 49 1.31 -0.95 3.51
CA HIS A 49 1.06 0.03 4.55
C HIS A 49 -0.38 -0.08 5.05
N ALA A 50 -0.56 -0.03 6.36
CA ALA A 50 -1.89 0.13 6.95
C ALA A 50 -2.16 1.63 7.01
N CYS A 51 -3.25 2.08 6.42
CA CYS A 51 -3.60 3.49 6.39
C CYS A 51 -5.11 3.68 6.32
N SER A 52 -5.53 4.94 6.40
CA SER A 52 -6.95 5.28 6.29
C SER A 52 -7.21 5.97 4.96
N TYR A 53 -8.27 5.57 4.30
CA TYR A 53 -8.70 6.15 3.02
C TYR A 53 -10.21 6.29 3.02
N ASN A 54 -10.69 7.51 2.82
CA ASN A 54 -12.14 7.82 2.85
C ASN A 54 -12.83 7.30 4.11
N GLY A 55 -12.18 7.46 5.26
CA GLY A 55 -12.73 7.04 6.53
C GLY A 55 -12.71 5.54 6.80
N ARG A 56 -12.07 4.76 5.96
CA ARG A 56 -11.94 3.32 6.13
C ARG A 56 -10.49 2.93 6.32
N ASP A 57 -10.27 1.92 7.14
CA ASP A 57 -8.94 1.35 7.31
C ASP A 57 -8.68 0.38 6.16
N ILE A 58 -7.58 0.60 5.44
CA ILE A 58 -7.17 -0.22 4.32
C ILE A 58 -5.72 -0.64 4.45
N PHE A 59 -5.34 -1.65 3.67
CA PHE A 59 -3.94 -1.99 3.44
C PHE A 59 -3.60 -1.59 2.02
N LEU A 60 -2.47 -0.91 1.85
CA LEU A 60 -2.05 -0.38 0.56
C LEU A 60 -0.72 -0.97 0.15
N PHE A 61 -0.69 -1.68 -0.98
CA PHE A 61 0.56 -2.05 -1.63
C PHE A 61 1.08 -0.83 -2.37
N THR A 62 2.09 -0.18 -1.81
CA THR A 62 2.57 1.12 -2.28
C THR A 62 3.47 0.98 -3.49
N THR A 63 3.09 1.62 -4.59
CA THR A 63 3.89 1.65 -5.82
C THR A 63 4.59 2.97 -6.03
N HIS A 64 4.03 4.06 -5.49
CA HIS A 64 4.56 5.41 -5.63
C HIS A 64 4.59 6.12 -4.30
N ARG A 65 5.59 6.95 -4.12
CA ARG A 65 5.75 7.75 -2.91
C ARG A 65 6.37 9.09 -3.26
N LYS A 66 5.81 10.16 -2.68
CA LYS A 66 6.33 11.51 -2.86
C LYS A 66 6.12 12.32 -1.60
N THR A 67 7.15 13.02 -1.18
CA THR A 67 7.06 13.97 -0.10
C THR A 67 6.85 15.37 -0.68
N ALA A 68 5.80 16.05 -0.26
CA ALA A 68 5.51 17.41 -0.72
C ALA A 68 5.76 18.38 0.43
N LEU A 69 6.42 19.48 0.12
CA LEU A 69 6.64 20.55 1.10
C LEU A 69 5.39 21.39 1.29
N ASP A 70 4.53 21.43 0.30
CA ASP A 70 3.28 22.15 0.37
C ASP A 70 2.32 21.44 1.33
N GLN A 71 1.69 22.20 2.17
CA GLN A 71 0.85 21.68 3.24
C GLN A 71 -0.62 21.56 2.87
N THR A 72 -1.00 21.96 1.68
CA THR A 72 -2.40 21.89 1.26
C THR A 72 -2.76 20.54 0.74
N ARG A 73 -3.42 19.73 1.57
CA ARG A 73 -3.86 18.40 1.22
C ARG A 73 -4.84 18.37 0.06
N THR A 74 -5.53 19.47 -0.15
CA THR A 74 -6.57 19.59 -1.17
C THR A 74 -6.03 19.88 -2.56
N HIS A 75 -4.75 20.21 -2.67
CA HIS A 75 -4.14 20.65 -3.91
C HIS A 75 -3.07 19.71 -4.44
N TYR A 76 -3.00 18.50 -3.95
CA TYR A 76 -2.05 17.55 -4.47
C TYR A 76 -2.60 16.89 -5.75
N LYS A 77 -1.69 16.52 -6.63
CA LYS A 77 -2.04 15.81 -7.85
C LYS A 77 -1.94 14.30 -7.58
N PRO A 78 -3.01 13.53 -7.76
CA PRO A 78 -2.96 12.09 -7.56
C PRO A 78 -1.96 11.43 -8.50
N PHE A 79 -1.37 10.34 -8.06
CA PHE A 79 -0.53 9.52 -8.92
C PHE A 79 -1.40 8.79 -9.94
N THR A 80 -0.81 8.54 -11.10
CA THR A 80 -1.45 7.78 -12.16
C THR A 80 -1.00 6.32 -12.07
N GLU A 81 -1.90 5.39 -12.33
CA GLU A 81 -1.55 3.98 -12.45
C GLU A 81 -0.75 3.79 -13.72
N ASP A 82 0.57 3.84 -13.58
CA ASP A 82 1.49 3.76 -14.70
C ASP A 82 1.99 2.33 -14.91
N GLU A 83 2.92 2.17 -15.85
CA GLU A 83 3.49 0.88 -16.18
C GLU A 83 4.17 0.20 -14.98
N ARG A 84 4.83 0.99 -14.15
CA ARG A 84 5.48 0.45 -12.95
C ARG A 84 4.44 -0.14 -11.98
N ALA A 85 3.34 0.57 -11.76
CA ALA A 85 2.28 0.10 -10.90
C ALA A 85 1.67 -1.19 -11.44
N LEU A 86 1.40 -1.23 -12.75
CA LEU A 86 0.83 -2.41 -13.39
C LEU A 86 1.75 -3.62 -13.28
N ARG A 87 3.05 -3.40 -13.39
CA ARG A 87 4.04 -4.46 -13.24
C ARG A 87 4.03 -5.03 -11.83
N ILE A 88 3.97 -4.17 -10.83
CA ILE A 88 3.90 -4.60 -9.43
C ILE A 88 2.59 -5.35 -9.18
N LYS A 89 1.48 -4.85 -9.73
CA LYS A 89 0.19 -5.52 -9.61
C LYS A 89 0.25 -6.95 -10.14
N GLU A 90 0.90 -7.13 -11.28
CA GLU A 90 1.07 -8.44 -11.88
C GLU A 90 1.94 -9.34 -11.02
N GLN A 91 3.06 -8.82 -10.52
CA GLN A 91 3.95 -9.58 -9.62
C GLN A 91 3.25 -10.02 -8.35
N LEU A 92 2.34 -9.21 -7.84
CA LEU A 92 1.58 -9.50 -6.63
C LEU A 92 0.37 -10.40 -6.89
N GLY A 93 -0.02 -10.57 -8.16
CA GLY A 93 -1.19 -11.35 -8.51
C GLY A 93 -2.49 -10.72 -8.04
N LEU A 94 -2.57 -9.40 -8.04
CA LEU A 94 -3.75 -8.68 -7.58
C LEU A 94 -4.81 -8.60 -8.67
N ASN A 95 -6.07 -8.83 -8.28
CA ASN A 95 -7.23 -8.68 -9.15
C ASN A 95 -8.30 -7.90 -8.39
N ASP A 96 -9.10 -7.14 -9.12
CA ASP A 96 -10.24 -6.41 -8.56
C ASP A 96 -9.84 -5.49 -7.40
N VAL A 97 -8.70 -4.83 -7.53
CA VAL A 97 -8.21 -3.86 -6.55
C VAL A 97 -8.20 -2.47 -7.16
N GLU A 98 -8.43 -1.49 -6.30
CA GLU A 98 -8.46 -0.08 -6.71
C GLU A 98 -7.10 0.56 -6.53
N PHE A 99 -6.67 1.35 -7.51
CA PHE A 99 -5.45 2.16 -7.39
C PHE A 99 -5.83 3.51 -6.81
N VAL A 100 -5.28 3.85 -5.65
CA VAL A 100 -5.63 5.08 -4.93
C VAL A 100 -4.39 5.86 -4.52
N THR A 101 -4.56 7.16 -4.31
CA THR A 101 -3.53 8.03 -3.74
C THR A 101 -3.99 8.48 -2.38
N VAL A 102 -3.12 8.33 -1.38
CA VAL A 102 -3.42 8.67 0.01
C VAL A 102 -2.47 9.76 0.49
N SER A 103 -3.00 10.75 1.19
CA SER A 103 -2.22 11.85 1.75
C SER A 103 -2.28 11.83 3.28
N GLY A 104 -1.40 12.60 3.91
CA GLY A 104 -1.38 12.71 5.37
C GLY A 104 -0.71 11.54 6.04
N ALA A 105 0.31 11.03 5.42
CA ALA A 105 0.96 9.77 5.78
C ALA A 105 1.66 9.75 7.13
N TYR A 106 1.71 10.85 7.85
CA TYR A 106 2.23 10.83 9.20
C TYR A 106 1.45 9.88 10.12
N ARG A 107 0.31 9.43 9.67
CA ARG A 107 -0.49 8.44 10.39
C ARG A 107 -0.35 7.03 9.82
N MET A 108 0.52 6.86 8.86
CA MET A 108 0.73 5.54 8.27
C MET A 108 1.74 4.74 9.07
N TRP A 109 1.40 3.52 9.32
CA TRP A 109 2.28 2.60 10.03
C TRP A 109 3.42 2.16 9.13
N GLY A 110 4.62 2.10 9.68
CA GLY A 110 5.77 1.63 8.93
C GLY A 110 6.43 2.68 8.04
N VAL A 111 6.03 3.92 8.15
CA VAL A 111 6.64 5.02 7.37
C VAL A 111 7.66 5.80 8.19
N GLU A 112 7.63 5.64 9.47
CA GLU A 112 8.53 6.34 10.40
C GLU A 112 9.95 5.80 10.37
#